data_85836c2941a6b487461baf4c99a3d4da
#
_entry.id   85836c2941a6b487461baf4c99a3d4da
#
_cell.length_a   1.000
_cell.length_b   1.000
_cell.length_c   1.000
_cell.angle_alpha   90.00
_cell.angle_beta   90.00
_cell.angle_gamma   90.00
#
_symmetry.space_group_name_H-M   'P 1'
#
loop_
_entity.id
_entity.type
_entity.pdbx_description
1 polymer ?
#
loop_
_entity_poly.entity_id
_entity_poly.type
_entity_poly.pdbx_seq_one_letter_code
_entity_poly.pdbx_strand_id
1 'polypeptide(L)'
;GFNQVDKRWLKNYNELWNFPSELLEILQYFTGEKSPKIKNPKDKRRMFLTEFTKEEQEQVINFFIKNQALIVNDILKGRGQFASEWFLVILKIEKQDLKWLLKPINEVINFYSGEVLITDRGSLKIGKITMQRKGGDNGRISANMLQFKINPCELFTEIIKRD
;
A
#
# COMPACT_ATOMS: atom_id res chain seq x y z
N GLY A 1 -14.55 -5.54 -0.66
CA GLY A 1 -13.98 -4.34 -0.01
C GLY A 1 -12.46 -4.41 0.11
N PHE A 2 -11.86 -3.27 0.47
CA PHE A 2 -10.40 -3.20 0.63
C PHE A 2 -9.95 -3.86 1.93
N ASN A 3 -8.99 -4.77 1.83
CA ASN A 3 -8.37 -5.45 2.96
C ASN A 3 -6.94 -4.99 3.13
N GLN A 4 -6.53 -4.78 4.39
CA GLN A 4 -5.15 -4.55 4.73
C GLN A 4 -4.37 -5.85 4.57
N VAL A 5 -3.29 -5.80 3.78
CA VAL A 5 -2.38 -6.95 3.59
C VAL A 5 -1.07 -6.79 4.32
N ASP A 6 -0.64 -5.54 4.56
CA ASP A 6 0.55 -5.26 5.33
C ASP A 6 0.42 -3.93 6.09
N LYS A 7 1.04 -3.85 7.27
CA LYS A 7 1.06 -2.65 8.10
C LYS A 7 2.28 -2.68 9.03
N ARG A 8 3.14 -1.67 8.91
CA ARG A 8 4.35 -1.52 9.73
C ARG A 8 4.62 -0.05 10.04
N TRP A 9 5.49 0.19 10.99
CA TRP A 9 6.10 1.49 11.18
C TRP A 9 7.00 1.84 10.00
N LEU A 10 7.10 3.13 9.66
CA LEU A 10 7.93 3.59 8.54
C LEU A 10 9.38 3.16 8.67
N LYS A 11 9.93 3.16 9.91
CA LYS A 11 11.28 2.67 10.18
C LYS A 11 11.51 1.23 9.72
N ASN A 12 10.53 0.35 9.91
CA ASN A 12 10.64 -1.06 9.50
C ASN A 12 10.67 -1.22 7.98
N TYR A 13 9.89 -0.40 7.25
CA TYR A 13 10.00 -0.35 5.79
C TYR A 13 11.33 0.23 5.34
N ASN A 14 11.84 1.27 6.03
CA ASN A 14 13.13 1.87 5.70
C ASN A 14 14.29 0.88 5.86
N GLU A 15 14.29 0.07 6.92
CA GLU A 15 15.28 -0.99 7.14
C GLU A 15 15.30 -2.01 6.00
N LEU A 16 14.16 -2.28 5.38
CA LEU A 16 14.00 -3.28 4.32
C LEU A 16 14.18 -2.71 2.90
N TRP A 17 13.66 -1.50 2.67
CA TRP A 17 13.60 -0.91 1.33
C TRP A 17 14.63 0.20 1.11
N ASN A 18 15.30 0.65 2.16
CA ASN A 18 16.37 1.64 2.14
C ASN A 18 15.97 2.93 1.39
N PHE A 19 15.02 3.67 1.96
CA PHE A 19 14.59 4.95 1.40
C PHE A 19 15.74 5.96 1.36
N PRO A 20 15.92 6.72 0.26
CA PRO A 20 16.72 7.94 0.28
C PRO A 20 16.23 8.90 1.38
N SER A 21 17.14 9.70 1.94
CA SER A 21 16.83 10.60 3.07
C SER A 21 15.68 11.56 2.78
N GLU A 22 15.65 12.13 1.59
CA GLU A 22 14.59 13.05 1.15
C GLU A 22 13.23 12.36 1.05
N LEU A 23 13.21 11.14 0.52
CA LEU A 23 11.99 10.34 0.43
C LEU A 23 11.50 9.92 1.81
N LEU A 24 12.41 9.50 2.68
CA LEU A 24 12.07 9.15 4.07
C LEU A 24 11.40 10.34 4.78
N GLU A 25 11.93 11.55 4.58
CA GLU A 25 11.34 12.75 5.15
C GLU A 25 9.94 13.04 4.61
N ILE A 26 9.71 12.91 3.29
CA ILE A 26 8.37 13.02 2.69
C ILE A 26 7.40 12.02 3.34
N LEU A 27 7.83 10.77 3.51
CA LEU A 27 7.00 9.74 4.13
C LEU A 27 6.75 9.98 5.63
N GLN A 28 7.66 10.63 6.35
CA GLN A 28 7.44 11.04 7.74
C GLN A 28 6.34 12.10 7.86
N TYR A 29 6.28 13.07 6.94
CA TYR A 29 5.15 14.01 6.85
C TYR A 29 3.86 13.32 6.43
N PHE A 30 3.93 12.37 5.51
CA PHE A 30 2.78 11.62 5.01
C PHE A 30 2.15 10.73 6.10
N THR A 31 2.96 10.07 6.91
CA THR A 31 2.48 9.23 8.02
C THR A 31 2.06 10.05 9.24
N GLY A 32 2.56 11.27 9.38
CA GLY A 32 2.35 12.13 10.55
C GLY A 32 3.36 11.90 11.67
N GLU A 33 4.49 11.23 11.39
CA GLU A 33 5.64 11.23 12.30
C GLU A 33 6.25 12.62 12.44
N LYS A 34 6.14 13.44 11.37
CA LYS A 34 6.41 14.88 11.38
C LYS A 34 5.11 15.65 11.15
N SER A 35 4.94 16.75 11.87
CA SER A 35 3.83 17.69 11.66
C SER A 35 3.98 18.41 10.31
N PRO A 36 2.86 18.77 9.64
CA PRO A 36 2.90 19.42 8.34
C PRO A 36 3.83 20.64 8.30
N LYS A 37 4.62 20.76 7.22
CA LYS A 37 5.53 21.89 6.97
C LYS A 37 4.88 23.06 6.21
N ILE A 38 3.63 22.89 5.77
CA ILE A 38 2.86 23.91 5.02
C ILE A 38 1.89 24.66 5.93
N LYS A 39 1.56 25.90 5.56
CA LYS A 39 0.74 26.81 6.38
C LYS A 39 -0.71 26.33 6.57
N ASN A 40 -1.31 25.76 5.54
CA ASN A 40 -2.71 25.33 5.51
C ASN A 40 -2.85 23.87 5.04
N PRO A 41 -2.43 22.87 5.86
CA PRO A 41 -2.55 21.48 5.47
C PRO A 41 -4.03 21.02 5.49
N LYS A 42 -4.37 20.08 4.61
CA LYS A 42 -5.69 19.42 4.60
C LYS A 42 -5.96 18.63 5.89
N ASP A 43 -4.91 18.09 6.51
CA ASP A 43 -4.96 17.43 7.82
C ASP A 43 -3.87 18.02 8.72
N LYS A 44 -4.25 18.50 9.90
CA LYS A 44 -3.32 19.13 10.87
C LYS A 44 -2.24 18.18 11.40
N ARG A 45 -2.40 16.87 11.23
CA ARG A 45 -1.51 15.83 11.77
C ARG A 45 -0.53 15.28 10.74
N ARG A 46 -0.77 15.51 9.44
CA ARG A 46 0.03 14.93 8.35
C ARG A 46 -0.13 15.71 7.04
N MET A 47 0.70 15.40 6.07
CA MET A 47 0.53 15.87 4.69
C MET A 47 0.08 14.73 3.78
N PHE A 48 -0.84 15.02 2.85
CA PHE A 48 -1.16 14.11 1.75
C PHE A 48 -0.10 14.25 0.65
N LEU A 49 0.13 13.21 -0.15
CA LEU A 49 1.15 13.27 -1.21
C LEU A 49 0.88 14.36 -2.25
N THR A 50 -0.38 14.75 -2.45
CA THR A 50 -0.77 15.89 -3.33
C THR A 50 -0.40 17.27 -2.78
N GLU A 51 0.04 17.37 -1.53
CA GLU A 51 0.43 18.63 -0.88
C GLU A 51 1.94 18.90 -0.97
N PHE A 52 2.70 17.98 -1.56
CA PHE A 52 4.13 18.13 -1.85
C PHE A 52 4.36 18.77 -3.22
N THR A 53 5.56 19.28 -3.46
CA THR A 53 5.95 19.82 -4.77
C THR A 53 5.91 18.72 -5.85
N LYS A 54 5.91 19.12 -7.11
CA LYS A 54 5.95 18.17 -8.23
C LYS A 54 7.20 17.30 -8.18
N GLU A 55 8.34 17.89 -7.86
CA GLU A 55 9.63 17.22 -7.74
C GLU A 55 9.60 16.18 -6.60
N GLU A 56 9.04 16.54 -5.45
CA GLU A 56 8.87 15.62 -4.31
C GLU A 56 7.93 14.47 -4.67
N GLN A 57 6.82 14.74 -5.37
CA GLN A 57 5.89 13.71 -5.85
C GLN A 57 6.56 12.75 -6.84
N GLU A 58 7.37 13.27 -7.77
CA GLU A 58 8.14 12.47 -8.72
C GLU A 58 9.18 11.58 -8.02
N GLN A 59 9.85 12.08 -6.98
CA GLN A 59 10.78 11.26 -6.18
C GLN A 59 10.07 10.05 -5.56
N VAL A 60 8.86 10.26 -5.01
CA VAL A 60 8.04 9.17 -4.46
C VAL A 60 7.72 8.16 -5.57
N ILE A 61 7.14 8.60 -6.68
CA ILE A 61 6.71 7.74 -7.78
C ILE A 61 7.90 6.94 -8.34
N ASN A 62 9.02 7.61 -8.63
CA ASN A 62 10.19 6.99 -9.22
C ASN A 62 10.83 5.93 -8.31
N PHE A 63 10.87 6.17 -7.01
CA PHE A 63 11.36 5.16 -6.06
C PHE A 63 10.49 3.90 -6.09
N PHE A 64 9.18 4.05 -6.05
CA PHE A 64 8.25 2.92 -6.05
C PHE A 64 8.21 2.20 -7.40
N ILE A 65 8.39 2.90 -8.52
CA ILE A 65 8.57 2.27 -9.84
C ILE A 65 9.84 1.40 -9.83
N LYS A 66 10.97 1.99 -9.44
CA LYS A 66 12.29 1.33 -9.47
C LYS A 66 12.34 0.09 -8.58
N ASN A 67 11.66 0.13 -7.44
CA ASN A 67 11.69 -0.92 -6.41
C ASN A 67 10.40 -1.75 -6.37
N GLN A 68 9.52 -1.65 -7.36
CA GLN A 68 8.19 -2.27 -7.34
C GLN A 68 8.24 -3.77 -7.09
N ALA A 69 9.11 -4.50 -7.79
CA ALA A 69 9.22 -5.95 -7.64
C ALA A 69 9.57 -6.36 -6.20
N LEU A 70 10.55 -5.69 -5.59
CA LEU A 70 10.94 -5.92 -4.21
C LEU A 70 9.78 -5.63 -3.24
N ILE A 71 9.15 -4.46 -3.41
CA ILE A 71 8.10 -3.96 -2.52
C ILE A 71 6.84 -4.82 -2.59
N VAL A 72 6.36 -5.12 -3.80
CA VAL A 72 5.15 -5.94 -3.98
C VAL A 72 5.36 -7.36 -3.47
N ASN A 73 6.54 -7.95 -3.71
CA ASN A 73 6.89 -9.25 -3.12
C ASN A 73 6.87 -9.21 -1.59
N ASP A 74 7.50 -8.21 -0.98
CA ASP A 74 7.55 -8.09 0.48
C ASP A 74 6.14 -7.95 1.10
N ILE A 75 5.27 -7.16 0.46
CA ILE A 75 3.90 -6.90 0.95
C ILE A 75 3.00 -8.12 0.80
N LEU A 76 3.04 -8.83 -0.33
CA LEU A 76 2.09 -9.90 -0.65
C LEU A 76 2.62 -11.30 -0.29
N LYS A 77 3.88 -11.54 -0.54
CA LYS A 77 4.51 -12.84 -0.30
C LYS A 77 5.16 -12.94 1.08
N GLY A 78 5.72 -11.83 1.57
CA GLY A 78 6.57 -11.83 2.76
C GLY A 78 7.99 -12.31 2.46
N ARG A 79 8.74 -12.64 3.51
CA ARG A 79 10.17 -12.98 3.44
C ARG A 79 10.54 -14.22 4.24
N GLY A 80 11.67 -14.83 3.83
CA GLY A 80 12.27 -15.95 4.54
C GLY A 80 11.40 -17.21 4.56
N GLN A 81 11.54 -18.00 5.60
CA GLN A 81 10.85 -19.27 5.73
C GLN A 81 9.33 -19.16 5.87
N PHE A 82 8.81 -17.97 6.16
CA PHE A 82 7.36 -17.71 6.27
C PHE A 82 6.79 -17.06 5.02
N ALA A 83 7.56 -17.00 3.91
CA ALA A 83 7.07 -16.48 2.65
C ALA A 83 5.95 -17.37 2.11
N SER A 84 4.84 -16.74 1.70
CA SER A 84 3.67 -17.46 1.18
C SER A 84 3.92 -17.96 -0.23
N GLU A 85 3.50 -19.18 -0.53
CA GLU A 85 3.51 -19.75 -1.89
C GLU A 85 2.14 -19.63 -2.56
N TRP A 86 1.09 -19.53 -1.75
CA TRP A 86 -0.31 -19.49 -2.18
C TRP A 86 -1.08 -18.35 -1.53
N PHE A 87 -2.08 -17.86 -2.24
CA PHE A 87 -2.97 -16.81 -1.78
C PHE A 87 -4.42 -17.32 -1.84
N LEU A 88 -5.06 -17.41 -0.68
CA LEU A 88 -6.44 -17.86 -0.55
C LEU A 88 -7.36 -16.66 -0.34
N VAL A 89 -8.37 -16.52 -1.18
CA VAL A 89 -9.46 -15.56 -0.99
C VAL A 89 -10.76 -16.29 -0.74
N ILE A 90 -11.45 -15.92 0.32
CA ILE A 90 -12.77 -16.44 0.67
C ILE A 90 -13.77 -15.30 0.58
N LEU A 91 -14.78 -15.45 -0.27
CA LEU A 91 -15.86 -14.51 -0.44
C LEU A 91 -17.15 -15.07 0.17
N LYS A 92 -17.61 -14.41 1.23
CA LYS A 92 -18.88 -14.70 1.85
C LYS A 92 -19.89 -13.65 1.39
N ILE A 93 -20.93 -14.07 0.67
CA ILE A 93 -22.07 -13.24 0.28
C ILE A 93 -23.26 -13.69 1.13
N GLU A 94 -23.96 -12.76 1.74
CA GLU A 94 -25.15 -13.08 2.54
C GLU A 94 -26.16 -13.88 1.71
N LYS A 95 -26.67 -14.98 2.28
CA LYS A 95 -27.64 -15.91 1.69
C LYS A 95 -27.17 -16.64 0.42
N GLN A 96 -25.88 -16.67 0.13
CA GLN A 96 -25.29 -17.42 -0.98
C GLN A 96 -24.22 -18.39 -0.47
N ASP A 97 -23.89 -19.36 -1.34
CA ASP A 97 -22.79 -20.28 -1.08
C ASP A 97 -21.46 -19.55 -0.97
N LEU A 98 -20.60 -20.06 -0.12
CA LEU A 98 -19.26 -19.53 0.11
C LEU A 98 -18.41 -19.79 -1.14
N LYS A 99 -17.87 -18.71 -1.74
CA LYS A 99 -16.95 -18.81 -2.86
C LYS A 99 -15.52 -18.69 -2.36
N TRP A 100 -14.62 -19.44 -2.94
CA TRP A 100 -13.19 -19.34 -2.62
C TRP A 100 -12.34 -19.44 -3.88
N LEU A 101 -11.15 -18.90 -3.81
CA LEU A 101 -10.16 -18.87 -4.86
C LEU A 101 -8.78 -19.09 -4.25
N LEU A 102 -8.04 -20.07 -4.75
CA LEU A 102 -6.64 -20.30 -4.41
C LEU A 102 -5.77 -20.00 -5.63
N LYS A 103 -4.80 -19.13 -5.48
CA LYS A 103 -3.87 -18.72 -6.54
C LYS A 103 -2.42 -18.88 -6.12
N PRO A 104 -1.52 -19.29 -7.03
CA PRO A 104 -0.08 -19.18 -6.79
C PRO A 104 0.30 -17.72 -6.52
N ILE A 105 1.18 -17.50 -5.56
CA ILE A 105 1.51 -16.13 -5.14
C ILE A 105 2.10 -15.28 -6.27
N ASN A 106 2.83 -15.87 -7.21
CA ASN A 106 3.39 -15.13 -8.34
C ASN A 106 2.30 -14.58 -9.29
N GLU A 107 1.20 -15.30 -9.48
CA GLU A 107 0.05 -14.79 -10.24
C GLU A 107 -0.59 -13.59 -9.54
N VAL A 108 -0.70 -13.65 -8.21
CA VAL A 108 -1.25 -12.57 -7.39
C VAL A 108 -0.36 -11.33 -7.43
N ILE A 109 0.96 -11.51 -7.31
CA ILE A 109 1.94 -10.42 -7.44
C ILE A 109 1.80 -9.73 -8.79
N ASN A 110 1.77 -10.49 -9.88
CA ASN A 110 1.61 -9.96 -11.23
C ASN A 110 0.26 -9.23 -11.41
N PHE A 111 -0.81 -9.76 -10.83
CA PHE A 111 -2.14 -9.15 -10.91
C PHE A 111 -2.23 -7.80 -10.20
N TYR A 112 -1.60 -7.68 -9.03
CA TYR A 112 -1.63 -6.44 -8.23
C TYR A 112 -0.54 -5.44 -8.62
N SER A 113 0.52 -5.85 -9.32
CA SER A 113 1.56 -4.95 -9.83
C SER A 113 1.03 -4.10 -10.99
N GLY A 114 1.67 -2.95 -11.25
CA GLY A 114 1.32 -2.09 -12.39
C GLY A 114 1.77 -0.65 -12.21
N GLU A 115 1.07 0.27 -12.86
CA GLU A 115 1.38 1.69 -12.82
C GLU A 115 1.46 2.24 -11.39
N VAL A 116 2.45 3.10 -11.16
CA VAL A 116 2.61 3.81 -9.89
C VAL A 116 2.15 5.25 -10.07
N LEU A 117 1.21 5.68 -9.25
CA LEU A 117 0.65 7.04 -9.31
C LEU A 117 0.20 7.55 -7.94
N ILE A 118 0.16 8.87 -7.79
CA ILE A 118 -0.47 9.52 -6.65
C ILE A 118 -1.93 9.80 -7.01
N THR A 119 -2.85 9.33 -6.17
CA THR A 119 -4.29 9.54 -6.36
C THR A 119 -4.70 10.97 -6.01
N ASP A 120 -5.85 11.42 -6.51
CA ASP A 120 -6.42 12.74 -6.15
C ASP A 120 -6.66 12.90 -4.65
N ARG A 121 -6.84 11.79 -3.94
CA ARG A 121 -6.98 11.75 -2.48
C ARG A 121 -5.64 11.82 -1.74
N GLY A 122 -4.51 11.91 -2.46
CA GLY A 122 -3.18 12.03 -1.89
C GLY A 122 -2.59 10.76 -1.30
N SER A 123 -3.06 9.59 -1.71
CA SER A 123 -2.45 8.28 -1.43
C SER A 123 -1.61 7.83 -2.63
N LEU A 124 -0.71 6.85 -2.43
CA LEU A 124 0.01 6.22 -3.53
C LEU A 124 -0.72 4.95 -3.97
N LYS A 125 -0.81 4.74 -5.28
CA LYS A 125 -1.14 3.45 -5.88
C LYS A 125 0.09 2.81 -6.52
N ILE A 126 0.24 1.51 -6.30
CA ILE A 126 1.22 0.64 -6.97
C ILE A 126 0.38 -0.44 -7.66
N GLY A 127 0.10 -0.24 -8.94
CA GLY A 127 -0.89 -1.05 -9.63
C GLY A 127 -2.26 -1.00 -8.94
N LYS A 128 -2.69 -2.13 -8.38
CA LYS A 128 -3.97 -2.23 -7.61
C LYS A 128 -3.77 -2.16 -6.08
N ILE A 129 -2.54 -1.99 -5.61
CA ILE A 129 -2.23 -1.83 -4.18
C ILE A 129 -2.34 -0.35 -3.82
N THR A 130 -2.99 -0.03 -2.72
CA THR A 130 -3.05 1.32 -2.18
C THR A 130 -2.18 1.44 -0.94
N MET A 131 -1.21 2.34 -0.97
CA MET A 131 -0.40 2.75 0.19
C MET A 131 -1.04 3.99 0.84
N GLN A 132 -1.28 3.92 2.14
CA GLN A 132 -1.85 5.02 2.90
C GLN A 132 -1.40 4.99 4.36
N ARG A 133 -1.56 6.11 5.06
CA ARG A 133 -1.48 6.14 6.52
C ARG A 133 -2.62 5.30 7.10
N LYS A 134 -2.36 4.58 8.18
CA LYS A 134 -3.40 3.78 8.84
C LYS A 134 -4.60 4.66 9.27
N GLY A 135 -4.33 5.79 9.94
CA GLY A 135 -5.38 6.66 10.47
C GLY A 135 -6.24 5.98 11.55
N GLY A 136 -7.23 6.68 12.06
CA GLY A 136 -8.08 6.15 13.11
C GLY A 136 -7.34 5.93 14.44
N ASP A 137 -7.56 4.79 15.08
CA ASP A 137 -6.96 4.37 16.35
C ASP A 137 -7.18 5.36 17.50
N ASN A 138 -8.27 6.16 17.46
CA ASN A 138 -8.62 7.13 18.51
C ASN A 138 -7.45 8.07 18.89
N GLY A 139 -6.65 8.49 17.91
CA GLY A 139 -5.50 9.36 18.10
C GLY A 139 -4.25 8.67 18.67
N ARG A 140 -4.22 7.34 18.77
CA ARG A 140 -3.03 6.61 19.16
C ARG A 140 -1.91 6.78 18.14
N ILE A 141 -0.66 6.70 18.60
CA ILE A 141 0.52 6.82 17.74
C ILE A 141 0.53 5.79 16.59
N SER A 142 -0.08 4.61 16.80
CA SER A 142 -0.25 3.58 15.78
C SER A 142 -1.04 4.03 14.54
N ALA A 143 -1.77 5.15 14.63
CA ALA A 143 -2.41 5.80 13.49
C ALA A 143 -1.39 6.28 12.43
N ASN A 144 -0.12 6.49 12.82
CA ASN A 144 0.97 6.91 11.94
C ASN A 144 1.64 5.76 11.19
N MET A 145 1.26 4.51 11.46
CA MET A 145 1.77 3.38 10.69
C MET A 145 1.39 3.50 9.21
N LEU A 146 2.29 3.08 8.34
CA LEU A 146 2.02 2.93 6.92
C LEU A 146 1.33 1.58 6.68
N GLN A 147 0.31 1.56 5.84
CA GLN A 147 -0.42 0.35 5.49
C GLN A 147 -0.62 0.21 3.99
N PHE A 148 -0.67 -1.03 3.54
CA PHE A 148 -0.98 -1.40 2.18
C PHE A 148 -2.28 -2.19 2.13
N LYS A 149 -3.13 -1.84 1.17
CA LYS A 149 -4.45 -2.44 0.99
C LYS A 149 -4.65 -2.91 -0.43
N ILE A 150 -5.36 -4.00 -0.57
CA ILE A 150 -5.87 -4.53 -1.85
C ILE A 150 -7.38 -4.75 -1.76
N ASN A 151 -8.04 -4.87 -2.91
CA ASN A 151 -9.37 -5.44 -2.99
C ASN A 151 -9.27 -6.90 -3.47
N PRO A 152 -9.34 -7.90 -2.58
CA PRO A 152 -9.17 -9.30 -2.97
C PRO A 152 -10.29 -9.81 -3.88
N CYS A 153 -11.47 -9.16 -3.89
CA CYS A 153 -12.57 -9.54 -4.78
C CYS A 153 -12.23 -9.32 -6.26
N GLU A 154 -11.27 -8.47 -6.59
CA GLU A 154 -10.84 -8.24 -7.97
C GLU A 154 -10.22 -9.49 -8.60
N LEU A 155 -9.65 -10.40 -7.82
CA LEU A 155 -9.13 -11.67 -8.30
C LEU A 155 -10.22 -12.60 -8.85
N PHE A 156 -11.45 -12.50 -8.36
CA PHE A 156 -12.58 -13.26 -8.89
C PHE A 156 -13.06 -12.75 -10.26
N THR A 157 -12.93 -11.46 -10.53
CA THR A 157 -13.37 -10.85 -11.80
C THR A 157 -12.48 -11.21 -12.99
N GLU A 158 -11.24 -11.62 -12.76
CA GLU A 158 -10.33 -12.08 -13.81
C GLU A 158 -10.74 -13.44 -14.39
N ILE A 159 -11.35 -14.29 -13.60
CA ILE A 159 -11.81 -15.61 -14.02
C ILE A 159 -12.99 -15.49 -14.99
N ILE A 160 -13.89 -14.53 -14.72
CA ILE A 160 -15.10 -14.31 -15.56
C ILE A 160 -14.73 -13.74 -16.95
N LYS A 161 -13.56 -13.14 -17.11
CA LYS A 161 -13.08 -12.61 -18.39
C LYS A 161 -12.32 -13.62 -19.26
N ARG A 162 -11.98 -14.80 -18.70
CA ARG A 162 -11.24 -15.86 -19.40
C ARG A 162 -12.14 -17.00 -19.87
N ASP A 163 -13.40 -17.04 -19.44
CA ASP A 163 -14.46 -17.93 -19.89
C ASP A 163 -15.35 -17.20 -20.91
#